data_e352526555a8024453c03701bdedf85e
#
_entry.id   e352526555a8024453c03701bdedf85e
#
_cell.length_a   1.000
_cell.length_b   1.000
_cell.length_c   1.000
_cell.angle_alpha   90.00
_cell.angle_beta   90.00
_cell.angle_gamma   90.00
#
_symmetry.space_group_name_H-M   'P 1'
#
loop_
_entity.id
_entity.type
_entity.pdbx_description
1 polymer ?
#
loop_
_entity_poly.entity_id
_entity_poly.type
_entity_poly.pdbx_seq_one_letter_code
_entity_poly.pdbx_strand_id
1 'polypeptide(L)'
;MQLSAGIQKFWMAIASYILLGLSLFLYLLAGNGWRLTNMLSLPDLMGFTLVVAIVVYPLLWFFTNLKSQLLQAMPDEWRFKVAVLTDYPQLDLVWLYQQTSILESLGFVELIDYDVKPGFGFARCFAHPEHYCFAEIGQAFKETGEVIAQNFAFFSILQQDWVISEINREINSSDGIAYIWRHPQQIRRYHANIDVEKLFYSHLQFRQQILNDLDIDLSTDISWNAFKTQEQQATIFRKQAIRRKNLLMAMLEVTLFEIKPKSLWLGNYPKLAAKKQRKRC
;
A
#
# COMPACT_ATOMS: atom_id res chain seq x y z
N MET A 1 -11.53 5.59 18.01
CA MET A 1 -11.06 5.18 16.69
C MET A 1 -11.40 3.71 16.51
N GLN A 2 -12.23 3.34 15.52
CA GLN A 2 -12.67 1.96 15.33
C GLN A 2 -11.81 1.34 14.23
N LEU A 3 -11.27 0.13 14.49
CA LEU A 3 -10.62 -0.67 13.47
C LEU A 3 -11.61 -1.05 12.37
N SER A 4 -11.13 -1.21 11.14
CA SER A 4 -11.98 -1.67 10.04
C SER A 4 -12.61 -3.03 10.36
N ALA A 5 -13.82 -3.26 9.85
CA ALA A 5 -14.57 -4.50 10.11
C ALA A 5 -13.79 -5.77 9.70
N GLY A 6 -12.95 -5.67 8.65
CA GLY A 6 -12.09 -6.77 8.22
C GLY A 6 -11.02 -7.13 9.25
N ILE A 7 -10.34 -6.13 9.81
CA ILE A 7 -9.31 -6.34 10.83
C ILE A 7 -9.93 -6.82 12.15
N GLN A 8 -11.09 -6.30 12.53
CA GLN A 8 -11.79 -6.79 13.72
C GLN A 8 -12.17 -8.28 13.58
N LYS A 9 -12.76 -8.68 12.44
CA LYS A 9 -13.09 -10.09 12.15
C LYS A 9 -11.85 -11.00 12.18
N PHE A 10 -10.74 -10.53 11.63
CA PHE A 10 -9.47 -11.27 11.66
C PHE A 10 -9.01 -11.54 13.10
N TRP A 11 -8.94 -10.51 13.95
CA TRP A 11 -8.51 -10.67 15.33
C TRP A 11 -9.49 -11.47 16.17
N MET A 12 -10.81 -11.32 15.95
CA MET A 12 -11.81 -12.16 16.60
C MET A 12 -11.65 -13.63 16.23
N ALA A 13 -11.38 -13.95 14.95
CA ALA A 13 -11.14 -15.33 14.54
C ALA A 13 -9.90 -15.92 15.26
N ILE A 14 -8.78 -15.19 15.29
CA ILE A 14 -7.57 -15.63 16.01
C ILE A 14 -7.84 -15.83 17.49
N ALA A 15 -8.51 -14.88 18.16
CA ALA A 15 -8.85 -14.98 19.57
C ALA A 15 -9.73 -16.20 19.85
N SER A 16 -10.72 -16.49 18.99
CA SER A 16 -11.58 -17.67 19.12
C SER A 16 -10.79 -18.97 19.02
N TYR A 17 -9.83 -19.10 18.10
CA TYR A 17 -8.97 -20.28 18.01
C TYR A 17 -8.04 -20.43 19.20
N ILE A 18 -7.49 -19.33 19.73
CA ILE A 18 -6.65 -19.36 20.94
C ILE A 18 -7.48 -19.81 22.14
N LEU A 19 -8.70 -19.27 22.32
CA LEU A 19 -9.59 -19.65 23.41
C LEU A 19 -10.01 -21.12 23.32
N LEU A 20 -10.32 -21.61 22.12
CA LEU A 20 -10.64 -23.02 21.90
C LEU A 20 -9.44 -23.91 22.30
N GLY A 21 -8.25 -23.58 21.83
CA GLY A 21 -7.02 -24.31 22.17
C GLY A 21 -6.74 -24.32 23.67
N LEU A 22 -6.89 -23.16 24.32
CA LEU A 22 -6.72 -23.05 25.78
C LEU A 22 -7.77 -23.86 26.53
N SER A 23 -9.03 -23.83 26.11
CA SER A 23 -10.11 -24.61 26.73
C SER A 23 -9.86 -26.12 26.63
N LEU A 24 -9.44 -26.60 25.45
CA LEU A 24 -9.09 -27.98 25.24
C LEU A 24 -7.85 -28.41 26.07
N PHE A 25 -6.83 -27.55 26.14
CA PHE A 25 -5.66 -27.78 26.97
C PHE A 25 -6.00 -27.89 28.47
N LEU A 26 -6.84 -26.93 28.97
CA LEU A 26 -7.31 -26.95 30.36
C LEU A 26 -8.16 -28.18 30.67
N TYR A 27 -9.00 -28.62 29.72
CA TYR A 27 -9.78 -29.85 29.84
C TYR A 27 -8.87 -31.10 30.02
N LEU A 28 -7.85 -31.24 29.17
CA LEU A 28 -6.88 -32.32 29.29
C LEU A 28 -6.10 -32.23 30.62
N LEU A 29 -5.70 -31.06 31.04
CA LEU A 29 -4.98 -30.85 32.28
C LEU A 29 -5.84 -31.21 33.49
N ALA A 30 -7.14 -30.87 33.48
CA ALA A 30 -8.09 -31.23 34.52
C ALA A 30 -8.27 -32.76 34.62
N GLY A 31 -8.39 -33.45 33.47
CA GLY A 31 -8.44 -34.93 33.41
C GLY A 31 -7.22 -35.62 34.01
N ASN A 32 -6.08 -34.95 33.97
CA ASN A 32 -4.81 -35.44 34.56
C ASN A 32 -4.53 -34.90 35.97
N GLY A 33 -5.55 -34.45 36.69
CA GLY A 33 -5.44 -33.98 38.08
C GLY A 33 -4.58 -32.74 38.25
N TRP A 34 -4.57 -31.84 37.20
CA TRP A 34 -3.82 -30.58 37.17
C TRP A 34 -2.29 -30.71 37.26
N ARG A 35 -1.76 -31.91 36.91
CA ARG A 35 -0.30 -32.19 36.93
C ARG A 35 0.22 -32.43 35.51
N LEU A 36 1.08 -31.54 35.05
CA LEU A 36 1.76 -31.69 33.76
C LEU A 36 2.57 -32.98 33.63
N THR A 37 3.13 -33.47 34.75
CA THR A 37 3.90 -34.72 34.78
C THR A 37 3.07 -35.94 34.44
N ASN A 38 1.76 -35.93 34.71
CA ASN A 38 0.86 -37.02 34.39
C ASN A 38 0.51 -37.08 32.89
N MET A 39 0.71 -35.96 32.13
CA MET A 39 0.46 -35.89 30.72
C MET A 39 1.54 -36.54 29.82
N LEU A 40 2.56 -37.16 30.45
CA LEU A 40 3.63 -37.87 29.74
C LEU A 40 3.27 -39.31 29.38
N SER A 41 2.06 -39.77 29.74
CA SER A 41 1.56 -41.07 29.28
C SER A 41 1.33 -41.03 27.74
N LEU A 42 1.48 -42.17 27.08
CA LEU A 42 1.30 -42.26 25.62
C LEU A 42 -0.09 -41.80 25.17
N PRO A 43 -1.22 -42.17 25.85
CA PRO A 43 -2.55 -41.69 25.50
C PRO A 43 -2.71 -40.18 25.63
N ASP A 44 -2.15 -39.56 26.67
CA ASP A 44 -2.23 -38.11 26.90
C ASP A 44 -1.39 -37.35 25.89
N LEU A 45 -0.25 -37.83 25.49
CA LEU A 45 0.58 -37.27 24.43
C LEU A 45 -0.13 -37.33 23.10
N MET A 46 -0.86 -38.41 22.80
CA MET A 46 -1.73 -38.48 21.59
C MET A 46 -2.88 -37.51 21.69
N GLY A 47 -3.53 -37.35 22.84
CA GLY A 47 -4.59 -36.36 23.06
C GLY A 47 -4.09 -34.94 22.88
N PHE A 48 -2.95 -34.59 23.45
CA PHE A 48 -2.33 -33.29 23.27
C PHE A 48 -1.95 -33.02 21.81
N THR A 49 -1.37 -33.99 21.12
CA THR A 49 -1.03 -33.88 19.70
C THR A 49 -2.28 -33.64 18.84
N LEU A 50 -3.38 -34.32 19.15
CA LEU A 50 -4.65 -34.14 18.47
C LEU A 50 -5.22 -32.71 18.68
N VAL A 51 -5.17 -32.19 19.92
CA VAL A 51 -5.59 -30.82 20.24
C VAL A 51 -4.75 -29.79 19.49
N VAL A 52 -3.42 -29.96 19.51
CA VAL A 52 -2.51 -29.09 18.73
C VAL A 52 -2.86 -29.14 17.25
N ALA A 53 -3.12 -30.32 16.70
CA ALA A 53 -3.50 -30.46 15.29
C ALA A 53 -4.83 -29.78 14.98
N ILE A 54 -5.86 -29.93 15.81
CA ILE A 54 -7.19 -29.29 15.65
C ILE A 54 -7.10 -27.77 15.70
N VAL A 55 -6.15 -27.19 16.47
CA VAL A 55 -6.01 -25.74 16.58
C VAL A 55 -5.04 -25.17 15.53
N VAL A 56 -3.88 -25.79 15.38
CA VAL A 56 -2.80 -25.28 14.52
C VAL A 56 -3.12 -25.47 13.03
N TYR A 57 -3.69 -26.62 12.65
CA TYR A 57 -3.95 -26.89 11.24
C TYR A 57 -4.96 -25.91 10.60
N PRO A 58 -6.13 -25.61 11.21
CA PRO A 58 -7.04 -24.60 10.66
C PRO A 58 -6.42 -23.21 10.62
N LEU A 59 -5.61 -22.82 11.60
CA LEU A 59 -4.90 -21.53 11.57
C LEU A 59 -3.91 -21.46 10.41
N LEU A 60 -3.10 -22.48 10.21
CA LEU A 60 -2.16 -22.54 9.09
C LEU A 60 -2.90 -22.53 7.76
N TRP A 61 -3.99 -23.30 7.65
CA TRP A 61 -4.83 -23.31 6.46
C TRP A 61 -5.45 -21.95 6.20
N PHE A 62 -5.98 -21.28 7.23
CA PHE A 62 -6.54 -19.94 7.14
C PHE A 62 -5.53 -18.92 6.63
N PHE A 63 -4.33 -18.89 7.21
CA PHE A 63 -3.26 -17.98 6.78
C PHE A 63 -2.81 -18.26 5.35
N THR A 64 -2.68 -19.53 4.97
CA THR A 64 -2.27 -19.93 3.63
C THR A 64 -3.31 -19.53 2.60
N ASN A 65 -4.60 -19.78 2.91
CA ASN A 65 -5.72 -19.43 2.04
C ASN A 65 -5.84 -17.90 1.89
N LEU A 66 -5.77 -17.14 2.98
CA LEU A 66 -5.81 -15.67 2.94
C LEU A 66 -4.67 -15.10 2.11
N LYS A 67 -3.46 -15.63 2.26
CA LYS A 67 -2.31 -15.23 1.44
C LYS A 67 -2.52 -15.53 -0.05
N SER A 68 -3.09 -16.69 -0.37
CA SER A 68 -3.45 -17.05 -1.74
C SER A 68 -4.48 -16.11 -2.33
N GLN A 69 -5.54 -15.79 -1.58
CA GLN A 69 -6.56 -14.83 -2.00
C GLN A 69 -5.98 -13.43 -2.26
N LEU A 70 -5.11 -12.94 -1.37
CA LEU A 70 -4.41 -11.66 -1.56
C LEU A 70 -3.56 -11.66 -2.83
N LEU A 71 -2.83 -12.74 -3.11
CA LEU A 71 -2.03 -12.88 -4.32
C LEU A 71 -2.87 -12.94 -5.59
N GLN A 72 -4.03 -13.62 -5.54
CA GLN A 72 -4.97 -13.71 -6.67
C GLN A 72 -5.70 -12.39 -6.93
N ALA A 73 -6.04 -11.65 -5.87
CA ALA A 73 -6.68 -10.34 -5.99
C ALA A 73 -5.77 -9.28 -6.62
N MET A 74 -4.45 -9.47 -6.55
CA MET A 74 -3.50 -8.54 -7.19
C MET A 74 -3.28 -8.94 -8.66
N PRO A 75 -3.45 -8.03 -9.61
CA PRO A 75 -3.18 -8.32 -11.02
C PRO A 75 -1.70 -8.67 -11.20
N ASP A 76 -1.39 -9.53 -12.18
CA ASP A 76 0.00 -9.81 -12.56
C ASP A 76 0.63 -8.60 -13.23
N GLU A 77 -0.17 -7.88 -14.01
CA GLU A 77 0.19 -6.64 -14.67
C GLU A 77 -0.97 -5.66 -14.59
N TRP A 78 -0.65 -4.40 -14.37
CA TRP A 78 -1.60 -3.33 -14.62
C TRP A 78 -1.69 -3.11 -16.12
N ARG A 79 -2.90 -3.20 -16.65
CA ARG A 79 -3.16 -2.88 -18.05
C ARG A 79 -3.63 -1.43 -18.13
N PHE A 80 -2.72 -0.59 -18.55
CA PHE A 80 -3.01 0.81 -18.84
C PHE A 80 -3.67 0.87 -20.22
N LYS A 81 -4.96 1.19 -20.23
CA LYS A 81 -5.73 1.36 -21.48
C LYS A 81 -5.93 2.85 -21.71
N VAL A 82 -5.67 3.32 -22.92
CA VAL A 82 -6.01 4.68 -23.32
C VAL A 82 -7.51 4.88 -23.10
N ALA A 83 -7.87 5.91 -22.35
CA ALA A 83 -9.24 6.25 -22.05
C ALA A 83 -9.74 7.31 -23.04
N VAL A 84 -11.01 7.20 -23.41
CA VAL A 84 -11.70 8.23 -24.17
C VAL A 84 -12.78 8.82 -23.27
N LEU A 85 -12.80 10.14 -23.12
CA LEU A 85 -13.71 10.84 -22.19
C LEU A 85 -15.17 10.44 -22.35
N THR A 86 -15.60 10.17 -23.58
CA THR A 86 -16.99 9.76 -23.90
C THR A 86 -17.38 8.42 -23.30
N ASP A 87 -16.39 7.56 -22.96
CA ASP A 87 -16.63 6.25 -22.36
C ASP A 87 -16.91 6.35 -20.84
N TYR A 88 -16.77 7.54 -20.26
CA TYR A 88 -16.90 7.81 -18.83
C TYR A 88 -17.94 8.92 -18.55
N PRO A 89 -19.24 8.68 -18.80
CA PRO A 89 -20.28 9.69 -18.61
C PRO A 89 -20.43 10.16 -17.15
N GLN A 90 -19.88 9.41 -16.19
CA GLN A 90 -19.88 9.73 -14.76
C GLN A 90 -18.76 10.68 -14.35
N LEU A 91 -17.83 11.04 -15.26
CA LEU A 91 -16.74 11.97 -14.95
C LEU A 91 -17.27 13.35 -14.57
N ASP A 92 -16.73 13.90 -13.50
CA ASP A 92 -16.83 15.33 -13.22
C ASP A 92 -15.87 16.09 -14.16
N LEU A 93 -16.38 16.41 -15.33
CA LEU A 93 -15.61 17.11 -16.37
C LEU A 93 -15.24 18.54 -15.95
N VAL A 94 -16.08 19.19 -15.14
CA VAL A 94 -15.80 20.56 -14.67
C VAL A 94 -14.56 20.54 -13.78
N TRP A 95 -14.53 19.65 -12.80
CA TRP A 95 -13.37 19.48 -11.94
C TRP A 95 -12.13 19.04 -12.74
N LEU A 96 -12.27 18.10 -13.66
CA LEU A 96 -11.16 17.61 -14.48
C LEU A 96 -10.51 18.73 -15.29
N TYR A 97 -11.31 19.54 -16.00
CA TYR A 97 -10.79 20.65 -16.81
C TYR A 97 -10.23 21.78 -15.94
N GLN A 98 -10.82 22.05 -14.79
CA GLN A 98 -10.28 23.03 -13.85
C GLN A 98 -8.88 22.62 -13.38
N GLN A 99 -8.69 21.37 -12.95
CA GLN A 99 -7.38 20.88 -12.50
C GLN A 99 -6.37 20.81 -13.67
N THR A 100 -6.83 20.42 -14.87
CA THR A 100 -6.01 20.44 -16.09
C THR A 100 -5.49 21.85 -16.37
N SER A 101 -6.35 22.86 -16.38
CA SER A 101 -5.96 24.25 -16.64
C SER A 101 -4.94 24.77 -15.61
N ILE A 102 -5.08 24.39 -14.34
CA ILE A 102 -4.10 24.76 -13.30
C ILE A 102 -2.74 24.11 -13.60
N LEU A 103 -2.70 22.81 -13.92
CA LEU A 103 -1.45 22.12 -14.23
C LEU A 103 -0.79 22.69 -15.49
N GLU A 104 -1.55 22.99 -16.55
CA GLU A 104 -1.03 23.62 -17.75
C GLU A 104 -0.43 25.01 -17.46
N SER A 105 -1.08 25.82 -16.60
CA SER A 105 -0.55 27.11 -16.16
C SER A 105 0.75 27.01 -15.37
N LEU A 106 0.99 25.85 -14.72
CA LEU A 106 2.24 25.53 -14.01
C LEU A 106 3.31 24.96 -14.96
N GLY A 107 3.04 24.81 -16.25
CA GLY A 107 3.99 24.30 -17.25
C GLY A 107 3.95 22.79 -17.49
N PHE A 108 2.95 22.08 -16.97
CA PHE A 108 2.74 20.68 -17.29
C PHE A 108 2.15 20.49 -18.68
N VAL A 109 2.54 19.43 -19.35
CA VAL A 109 2.03 18.99 -20.64
C VAL A 109 1.27 17.68 -20.47
N GLU A 110 0.04 17.63 -20.97
CA GLU A 110 -0.75 16.40 -20.98
C GLU A 110 -0.05 15.32 -21.79
N LEU A 111 0.09 14.12 -21.21
CA LEU A 111 0.65 12.96 -21.90
C LEU A 111 -0.45 12.05 -22.44
N ILE A 112 -1.41 11.70 -21.61
CA ILE A 112 -2.43 10.71 -21.96
C ILE A 112 -3.55 10.66 -20.92
N ASP A 113 -4.76 10.38 -21.40
CA ASP A 113 -5.88 9.89 -20.61
C ASP A 113 -5.87 8.36 -20.58
N TYR A 114 -6.03 7.77 -19.40
CA TYR A 114 -5.96 6.32 -19.24
C TYR A 114 -6.88 5.78 -18.14
N ASP A 115 -7.23 4.51 -18.26
CA ASP A 115 -7.77 3.71 -17.18
C ASP A 115 -6.81 2.57 -16.81
N VAL A 116 -6.99 2.05 -15.61
CA VAL A 116 -6.15 0.97 -15.08
C VAL A 116 -7.02 -0.24 -14.78
N LYS A 117 -6.78 -1.35 -15.45
CA LYS A 117 -7.48 -2.62 -15.21
C LYS A 117 -6.62 -3.58 -14.38
N PRO A 118 -7.24 -4.31 -13.42
CA PRO A 118 -8.65 -4.21 -13.01
C PRO A 118 -8.87 -3.00 -12.10
N GLY A 119 -9.89 -2.22 -12.39
CA GLY A 119 -10.29 -1.05 -11.61
C GLY A 119 -11.39 -0.27 -12.32
N PHE A 120 -12.03 0.63 -11.58
CA PHE A 120 -13.03 1.55 -12.10
C PHE A 120 -12.54 2.96 -11.82
N GLY A 121 -11.83 3.53 -12.76
CA GLY A 121 -11.30 4.88 -12.60
C GLY A 121 -10.84 5.45 -13.94
N PHE A 122 -10.71 6.75 -13.94
CA PHE A 122 -10.12 7.53 -15.02
C PHE A 122 -8.96 8.33 -14.44
N ALA A 123 -7.88 8.42 -15.19
CA ALA A 123 -6.74 9.26 -14.83
C ALA A 123 -6.20 9.99 -16.05
N ARG A 124 -5.77 11.21 -15.84
CA ARG A 124 -5.03 12.03 -16.80
C ARG A 124 -3.61 12.23 -16.29
N CYS A 125 -2.64 11.81 -17.09
CA CYS A 125 -1.22 11.93 -16.78
C CYS A 125 -0.61 13.12 -17.50
N PHE A 126 0.25 13.84 -16.77
CA PHE A 126 1.01 14.99 -17.26
C PHE A 126 2.50 14.80 -16.97
N ALA A 127 3.33 15.50 -17.73
CA ALA A 127 4.76 15.62 -17.45
C ALA A 127 5.17 17.10 -17.44
N HIS A 128 6.14 17.45 -16.60
CA HIS A 128 6.74 18.79 -16.57
C HIS A 128 8.12 18.74 -17.20
N PRO A 129 8.33 19.36 -18.38
CA PRO A 129 9.57 19.24 -19.15
C PRO A 129 10.79 19.88 -18.45
N GLU A 130 10.59 20.95 -17.69
CA GLU A 130 11.68 21.65 -17.01
C GLU A 130 12.03 21.03 -15.64
N HIS A 131 11.01 20.52 -14.95
CA HIS A 131 11.20 19.95 -13.62
C HIS A 131 11.31 18.43 -13.59
N TYR A 132 11.15 17.73 -14.73
CA TYR A 132 11.26 16.29 -14.86
C TYR A 132 10.46 15.54 -13.80
N CYS A 133 9.18 15.87 -13.69
CA CYS A 133 8.23 15.22 -12.81
C CYS A 133 6.90 14.97 -13.53
N PHE A 134 6.12 14.08 -12.95
CA PHE A 134 4.78 13.78 -13.43
C PHE A 134 3.73 14.38 -12.51
N ALA A 135 2.57 14.65 -13.07
CA ALA A 135 1.35 14.89 -12.32
C ALA A 135 0.25 13.94 -12.81
N GLU A 136 -0.66 13.59 -11.93
CA GLU A 136 -1.81 12.76 -12.22
C GLU A 136 -3.06 13.38 -11.62
N ILE A 137 -4.13 13.48 -12.39
CA ILE A 137 -5.48 13.80 -11.93
C ILE A 137 -6.30 12.53 -12.05
N GLY A 138 -6.88 12.04 -10.95
CA GLY A 138 -7.63 10.79 -10.93
C GLY A 138 -9.03 10.94 -10.38
N GLN A 139 -9.99 10.20 -10.97
CA GLN A 139 -11.33 10.00 -10.46
C GLN A 139 -11.62 8.51 -10.38
N ALA A 140 -11.99 8.04 -9.19
CA ALA A 140 -12.36 6.65 -8.96
C ALA A 140 -13.87 6.52 -8.79
N PHE A 141 -14.43 5.42 -9.30
CA PHE A 141 -15.87 5.16 -9.32
C PHE A 141 -16.20 3.83 -8.65
N LYS A 142 -17.41 3.73 -8.12
CA LYS A 142 -18.04 2.42 -7.85
C LYS A 142 -18.50 1.78 -9.16
N GLU A 143 -18.81 0.49 -9.15
CA GLU A 143 -19.46 -0.18 -10.28
C GLU A 143 -20.78 0.48 -10.69
N THR A 144 -21.44 1.17 -9.75
CA THR A 144 -22.68 1.95 -9.97
C THR A 144 -22.44 3.27 -10.70
N GLY A 145 -21.19 3.68 -10.95
CA GLY A 145 -20.83 4.97 -11.54
C GLY A 145 -20.69 6.13 -10.52
N GLU A 146 -20.97 5.89 -9.23
CA GLU A 146 -20.79 6.93 -8.21
C GLU A 146 -19.31 7.25 -8.00
N VAL A 147 -18.97 8.54 -7.98
CA VAL A 147 -17.59 9.01 -7.70
C VAL A 147 -17.23 8.68 -6.24
N ILE A 148 -16.18 7.90 -6.04
CA ILE A 148 -15.67 7.53 -4.70
C ILE A 148 -14.58 8.50 -4.25
N ALA A 149 -13.74 8.92 -5.18
CA ALA A 149 -12.60 9.77 -4.88
C ALA A 149 -12.19 10.61 -6.10
N GLN A 150 -11.76 11.81 -5.81
CA GLN A 150 -11.07 12.71 -6.74
C GLN A 150 -9.77 13.12 -6.07
N ASN A 151 -8.67 12.96 -6.78
CA ASN A 151 -7.36 13.32 -6.25
C ASN A 151 -6.41 13.75 -7.36
N PHE A 152 -5.40 14.50 -6.96
CA PHE A 152 -4.24 14.74 -7.79
C PHE A 152 -2.97 14.36 -7.03
N ALA A 153 -1.95 14.02 -7.77
CA ALA A 153 -0.68 13.60 -7.22
C ALA A 153 0.47 14.12 -8.07
N PHE A 154 1.60 14.41 -7.42
CA PHE A 154 2.87 14.65 -8.09
C PHE A 154 3.83 13.53 -7.75
N PHE A 155 4.66 13.13 -8.71
CA PHE A 155 5.71 12.16 -8.46
C PHE A 155 6.93 12.40 -9.33
N SER A 156 8.08 12.02 -8.80
CA SER A 156 9.37 12.07 -9.48
C SER A 156 10.06 10.73 -9.37
N ILE A 157 10.64 10.30 -10.48
CA ILE A 157 11.50 9.12 -10.54
C ILE A 157 12.94 9.62 -10.38
N LEU A 158 13.68 9.03 -9.45
CA LEU A 158 15.07 9.35 -9.18
C LEU A 158 15.94 8.15 -9.54
N GLN A 159 17.24 8.36 -9.60
CA GLN A 159 18.18 7.26 -9.76
C GLN A 159 18.07 6.22 -8.64
N GLN A 160 18.58 5.00 -8.92
CA GLN A 160 18.56 3.87 -7.99
C GLN A 160 17.14 3.47 -7.56
N ASP A 161 16.16 3.56 -8.46
CA ASP A 161 14.76 3.18 -8.27
C ASP A 161 14.03 3.93 -7.14
N TRP A 162 14.51 5.10 -6.75
CA TRP A 162 13.80 5.96 -5.82
C TRP A 162 12.62 6.64 -6.51
N VAL A 163 11.50 6.64 -5.81
CA VAL A 163 10.29 7.34 -6.24
C VAL A 163 9.75 8.18 -5.09
N ILE A 164 9.50 9.45 -5.37
CA ILE A 164 8.82 10.36 -4.45
C ILE A 164 7.43 10.63 -5.00
N SER A 165 6.40 10.47 -4.18
CA SER A 165 5.02 10.82 -4.52
C SER A 165 4.37 11.65 -3.42
N GLU A 166 3.65 12.70 -3.82
CA GLU A 166 2.83 13.52 -2.94
C GLU A 166 1.39 13.53 -3.47
N ILE A 167 0.44 13.25 -2.61
CA ILE A 167 -0.95 13.00 -2.99
C ILE A 167 -1.86 13.93 -2.18
N ASN A 168 -2.75 14.62 -2.87
CA ASN A 168 -3.79 15.44 -2.26
C ASN A 168 -4.99 14.59 -1.86
N ARG A 169 -4.90 13.92 -0.74
CA ARG A 169 -6.05 13.30 -0.08
C ARG A 169 -5.74 12.88 1.34
N GLU A 170 -6.76 12.62 2.08
CA GLU A 170 -6.62 11.98 3.39
C GLU A 170 -6.22 10.50 3.25
N ILE A 171 -5.57 10.01 4.29
CA ILE A 171 -5.21 8.59 4.40
C ILE A 171 -6.49 7.81 4.70
N ASN A 172 -6.63 6.67 4.05
CA ASN A 172 -7.72 5.74 4.30
C ASN A 172 -7.22 4.33 4.67
N SER A 173 -8.14 3.42 5.00
CA SER A 173 -7.80 2.05 5.42
C SER A 173 -7.05 1.25 4.33
N SER A 174 -7.30 1.51 3.05
CA SER A 174 -6.59 0.83 1.96
C SER A 174 -5.10 1.19 1.91
N ASP A 175 -4.72 2.37 2.41
CA ASP A 175 -3.32 2.79 2.52
C ASP A 175 -2.54 1.95 3.52
N GLY A 176 -3.19 1.40 4.55
CA GLY A 176 -2.56 0.46 5.49
C GLY A 176 -2.03 -0.78 4.76
N ILE A 177 -2.82 -1.32 3.83
CA ILE A 177 -2.39 -2.46 2.99
C ILE A 177 -1.23 -2.06 2.08
N ALA A 178 -1.32 -0.90 1.42
CA ALA A 178 -0.25 -0.40 0.58
C ALA A 178 1.03 -0.12 1.38
N TYR A 179 0.90 0.37 2.63
CA TYR A 179 2.01 0.65 3.53
C TYR A 179 2.84 -0.59 3.87
N ILE A 180 2.22 -1.73 4.14
CA ILE A 180 2.94 -2.96 4.51
C ILE A 180 3.68 -3.60 3.34
N TRP A 181 3.25 -3.33 2.10
CA TRP A 181 3.88 -3.84 0.87
C TRP A 181 4.69 -2.77 0.13
N ARG A 182 4.95 -1.61 0.75
CA ARG A 182 5.68 -0.51 0.12
C ARG A 182 7.09 -0.92 -0.28
N HIS A 183 7.55 -0.35 -1.38
CA HIS A 183 8.94 -0.47 -1.79
C HIS A 183 9.84 0.29 -0.80
N PRO A 184 11.00 -0.24 -0.42
CA PRO A 184 11.91 0.44 0.52
C PRO A 184 12.48 1.76 -0.02
N GLN A 185 12.48 1.97 -1.33
CA GLN A 185 12.90 3.20 -2.02
C GLN A 185 11.69 4.06 -2.44
N GLN A 186 10.49 3.77 -1.97
CA GLN A 186 9.32 4.60 -2.18
C GLN A 186 9.12 5.55 -0.99
N ILE A 187 9.09 6.83 -1.30
CA ILE A 187 8.72 7.90 -0.38
C ILE A 187 7.35 8.42 -0.80
N ARG A 188 6.42 8.52 0.16
CA ARG A 188 5.08 9.00 -0.11
C ARG A 188 4.62 9.96 0.98
N ARG A 189 4.00 11.08 0.58
CA ARG A 189 3.38 12.04 1.47
C ARG A 189 1.92 12.25 1.09
N TYR A 190 1.07 12.34 2.11
CA TYR A 190 -0.35 12.64 1.96
C TYR A 190 -0.64 14.00 2.56
N HIS A 191 -1.38 14.81 1.82
CA HIS A 191 -1.74 16.17 2.19
C HIS A 191 -3.25 16.33 2.02
N ALA A 192 -3.98 16.36 3.13
CA ALA A 192 -5.41 16.66 3.08
C ALA A 192 -5.64 18.13 2.71
N ASN A 193 -6.57 18.37 1.80
CA ASN A 193 -7.08 19.71 1.49
C ASN A 193 -6.03 20.75 1.04
N ILE A 194 -4.95 20.30 0.38
CA ILE A 194 -3.97 21.20 -0.23
C ILE A 194 -4.37 21.50 -1.67
N ASP A 195 -4.11 22.72 -2.14
CA ASP A 195 -4.27 23.05 -3.56
C ASP A 195 -3.10 22.53 -4.41
N VAL A 196 -3.36 22.44 -5.73
CA VAL A 196 -2.44 21.89 -6.73
C VAL A 196 -1.10 22.62 -6.70
N GLU A 197 -1.13 23.94 -6.72
CA GLU A 197 0.07 24.78 -6.80
C GLU A 197 0.95 24.60 -5.58
N LYS A 198 0.38 24.67 -4.38
CA LYS A 198 1.13 24.46 -3.13
C LYS A 198 1.70 23.06 -3.02
N LEU A 199 0.94 22.03 -3.46
CA LEU A 199 1.45 20.67 -3.47
C LEU A 199 2.62 20.51 -4.43
N PHE A 200 2.56 21.16 -5.61
CA PHE A 200 3.64 21.14 -6.59
C PHE A 200 4.93 21.73 -6.02
N TYR A 201 4.88 22.92 -5.45
CA TYR A 201 6.09 23.55 -4.86
C TYR A 201 6.60 22.76 -3.65
N SER A 202 5.71 22.22 -2.83
CA SER A 202 6.08 21.29 -1.74
C SER A 202 6.84 20.08 -2.27
N HIS A 203 6.35 19.49 -3.37
CA HIS A 203 6.99 18.36 -4.03
C HIS A 203 8.40 18.69 -4.52
N LEU A 204 8.59 19.83 -5.20
CA LEU A 204 9.89 20.26 -5.68
C LEU A 204 10.89 20.47 -4.54
N GLN A 205 10.46 21.15 -3.48
CA GLN A 205 11.30 21.41 -2.30
C GLN A 205 11.71 20.11 -1.60
N PHE A 206 10.76 19.22 -1.36
CA PHE A 206 11.04 17.96 -0.69
C PHE A 206 11.91 17.04 -1.54
N ARG A 207 11.66 16.99 -2.85
CA ARG A 207 12.52 16.27 -3.79
C ARG A 207 13.96 16.77 -3.75
N GLN A 208 14.17 18.08 -3.78
CA GLN A 208 15.52 18.65 -3.72
C GLN A 208 16.25 18.25 -2.44
N GLN A 209 15.55 18.22 -1.31
CA GLN A 209 16.12 17.72 -0.06
C GLN A 209 16.56 16.25 -0.19
N ILE A 210 15.74 15.38 -0.75
CA ILE A 210 16.04 13.95 -0.93
C ILE A 210 17.25 13.76 -1.85
N LEU A 211 17.31 14.49 -2.98
CA LEU A 211 18.45 14.45 -3.91
C LEU A 211 19.75 14.79 -3.20
N ASN A 212 19.75 15.88 -2.43
CA ASN A 212 20.92 16.33 -1.68
C ASN A 212 21.34 15.34 -0.59
N ASP A 213 20.38 14.81 0.18
CA ASP A 213 20.66 13.91 1.30
C ASP A 213 21.15 12.53 0.83
N LEU A 214 20.60 12.04 -0.28
CA LEU A 214 20.98 10.76 -0.86
C LEU A 214 22.11 10.87 -1.89
N ASP A 215 22.47 12.09 -2.33
CA ASP A 215 23.49 12.34 -3.35
C ASP A 215 23.23 11.47 -4.60
N ILE A 216 22.05 11.61 -5.14
CA ILE A 216 21.56 10.94 -6.34
C ILE A 216 20.94 11.96 -7.28
N ASP A 217 20.86 11.61 -8.56
CA ASP A 217 20.31 12.48 -9.57
C ASP A 217 18.82 12.18 -9.84
N LEU A 218 18.17 13.14 -10.47
CA LEU A 218 16.82 13.04 -10.97
C LEU A 218 16.83 12.28 -12.30
N SER A 219 15.85 11.40 -12.54
CA SER A 219 15.60 10.87 -13.87
C SER A 219 15.00 11.96 -14.77
N THR A 220 15.55 12.13 -15.95
CA THR A 220 15.05 13.08 -16.96
C THR A 220 14.04 12.46 -17.93
N ASP A 221 13.84 11.14 -17.87
CA ASP A 221 12.83 10.46 -18.70
C ASP A 221 11.43 10.68 -18.09
N ILE A 222 10.68 11.56 -18.74
CA ILE A 222 9.30 11.91 -18.41
C ILE A 222 8.30 11.33 -19.43
N SER A 223 8.69 10.30 -20.16
CA SER A 223 7.81 9.64 -21.11
C SER A 223 6.73 8.81 -20.41
N TRP A 224 5.59 8.65 -21.09
CA TRP A 224 4.55 7.71 -20.67
C TRP A 224 5.10 6.29 -20.43
N ASN A 225 6.12 5.89 -21.15
CA ASN A 225 6.74 4.58 -20.99
C ASN A 225 7.54 4.45 -19.70
N ALA A 226 8.23 5.51 -19.28
CA ALA A 226 8.91 5.56 -17.96
C ALA A 226 7.90 5.41 -16.82
N PHE A 227 6.77 6.14 -16.90
CA PHE A 227 5.67 6.03 -15.94
C PHE A 227 5.14 4.59 -15.83
N LYS A 228 4.75 3.98 -16.97
CA LYS A 228 4.24 2.60 -16.98
C LYS A 228 5.23 1.60 -16.39
N THR A 229 6.49 1.71 -16.78
CA THR A 229 7.55 0.82 -16.31
C THR A 229 7.69 0.90 -14.80
N GLN A 230 7.66 2.10 -14.23
CA GLN A 230 7.73 2.31 -12.79
C GLN A 230 6.54 1.68 -12.06
N GLU A 231 5.33 1.84 -12.54
CA GLU A 231 4.14 1.25 -11.94
C GLU A 231 4.13 -0.28 -12.04
N GLN A 232 4.60 -0.83 -13.15
CA GLN A 232 4.76 -2.29 -13.31
C GLN A 232 5.78 -2.86 -12.33
N GLN A 233 6.94 -2.21 -12.19
CA GLN A 233 7.98 -2.62 -11.22
C GLN A 233 7.44 -2.59 -9.78
N ALA A 234 6.70 -1.53 -9.42
CA ALA A 234 6.06 -1.44 -8.12
C ALA A 234 5.08 -2.59 -7.86
N THR A 235 4.34 -3.04 -8.87
CA THR A 235 3.40 -4.17 -8.78
C THR A 235 4.11 -5.49 -8.58
N ILE A 236 5.16 -5.75 -9.37
CA ILE A 236 6.00 -6.96 -9.23
C ILE A 236 6.59 -7.02 -7.82
N PHE A 237 7.11 -5.88 -7.32
CA PHE A 237 7.64 -5.81 -5.97
C PHE A 237 6.59 -6.13 -4.90
N ARG A 238 5.38 -5.55 -5.00
CA ARG A 238 4.27 -5.81 -4.05
C ARG A 238 3.93 -7.30 -3.98
N LYS A 239 3.81 -7.98 -5.13
CA LYS A 239 3.58 -9.43 -5.17
C LYS A 239 4.70 -10.23 -4.50
N GLN A 240 5.95 -9.88 -4.76
CA GLN A 240 7.09 -10.53 -4.10
C GLN A 240 7.10 -10.28 -2.60
N ALA A 241 6.77 -9.05 -2.17
CA ALA A 241 6.67 -8.70 -0.75
C ALA A 241 5.58 -9.53 -0.03
N ILE A 242 4.41 -9.71 -0.63
CA ILE A 242 3.35 -10.59 -0.10
C ILE A 242 3.84 -12.03 0.02
N ARG A 243 4.52 -12.55 -1.00
CA ARG A 243 5.05 -13.93 -0.97
C ARG A 243 6.04 -14.15 0.18
N ARG A 244 6.90 -13.17 0.46
CA ARG A 244 7.99 -13.27 1.45
C ARG A 244 7.54 -12.94 2.87
N LYS A 245 6.58 -12.04 3.04
CA LYS A 245 6.21 -11.52 4.36
C LYS A 245 5.33 -12.51 5.14
N ASN A 246 5.58 -12.60 6.45
CA ASN A 246 4.72 -13.32 7.36
C ASN A 246 3.38 -12.57 7.49
N LEU A 247 2.26 -13.27 7.23
CA LEU A 247 0.95 -12.64 7.18
C LEU A 247 0.50 -12.13 8.56
N LEU A 248 0.82 -12.84 9.64
CA LEU A 248 0.49 -12.38 11.00
C LEU A 248 1.18 -11.04 11.31
N MET A 249 2.46 -10.92 10.97
CA MET A 249 3.20 -9.66 11.12
C MET A 249 2.63 -8.56 10.22
N ALA A 250 2.22 -8.90 9.00
CA ALA A 250 1.56 -7.96 8.10
C ALA A 250 0.26 -7.43 8.70
N MET A 251 -0.57 -8.30 9.28
CA MET A 251 -1.83 -7.91 9.93
C MET A 251 -1.61 -7.05 11.18
N LEU A 252 -0.57 -7.34 11.96
CA LEU A 252 -0.16 -6.46 13.07
C LEU A 252 0.23 -5.06 12.56
N GLU A 253 1.01 -4.98 11.50
CA GLU A 253 1.42 -3.69 10.91
C GLU A 253 0.22 -2.91 10.38
N VAL A 254 -0.75 -3.56 9.70
CA VAL A 254 -1.99 -2.91 9.25
C VAL A 254 -2.80 -2.39 10.45
N THR A 255 -2.93 -3.22 11.48
CA THR A 255 -3.66 -2.83 12.70
C THR A 255 -3.02 -1.61 13.35
N LEU A 256 -1.70 -1.59 13.50
CA LEU A 256 -0.97 -0.45 14.04
C LEU A 256 -1.10 0.79 13.14
N PHE A 257 -1.13 0.59 11.82
CA PHE A 257 -1.35 1.68 10.88
C PHE A 257 -2.77 2.26 11.01
N GLU A 258 -3.80 1.43 11.16
CA GLU A 258 -5.17 1.94 11.38
C GLU A 258 -5.32 2.69 12.71
N ILE A 259 -4.63 2.25 13.76
CA ILE A 259 -4.61 2.96 15.06
C ILE A 259 -3.87 4.30 14.94
N LYS A 260 -2.76 4.34 14.19
CA LYS A 260 -1.96 5.55 14.00
C LYS A 260 -1.54 5.67 12.53
N PRO A 261 -2.42 6.21 11.67
CA PRO A 261 -2.11 6.40 10.26
C PRO A 261 -0.88 7.29 10.07
N LYS A 262 -0.03 6.91 9.11
CA LYS A 262 1.19 7.64 8.79
C LYS A 262 1.02 8.38 7.46
N SER A 263 0.96 9.70 7.53
CA SER A 263 0.92 10.55 6.33
C SER A 263 2.25 10.65 5.58
N LEU A 264 3.34 10.21 6.21
CA LEU A 264 4.68 10.25 5.66
C LEU A 264 5.30 8.85 5.67
N TRP A 265 5.57 8.32 4.51
CA TRP A 265 6.26 7.04 4.30
C TRP A 265 7.65 7.31 3.74
N LEU A 266 8.68 7.04 4.52
CA LEU A 266 10.05 7.37 4.15
C LEU A 266 10.87 6.17 3.63
N GLY A 267 10.32 4.95 3.69
CA GLY A 267 11.08 3.75 3.31
C GLY A 267 12.42 3.65 4.04
N ASN A 268 13.47 3.41 3.29
CA ASN A 268 14.85 3.35 3.81
C ASN A 268 15.59 4.72 3.81
N TYR A 269 14.94 5.79 3.34
CA TYR A 269 15.55 7.11 3.23
C TYR A 269 16.24 7.58 4.52
N PRO A 270 15.63 7.54 5.73
CA PRO A 270 16.29 8.07 6.92
C PRO A 270 17.58 7.33 7.28
N LYS A 271 17.62 6.01 7.05
CA LYS A 271 18.82 5.20 7.31
C LYS A 271 19.95 5.52 6.35
N LEU A 272 19.62 5.72 5.07
CA LEU A 272 20.61 5.99 4.03
C LEU A 272 21.15 7.42 4.13
N ALA A 273 20.28 8.40 4.37
CA ALA A 273 20.68 9.78 4.61
C ALA A 273 21.63 9.90 5.81
N ALA A 274 21.28 9.29 6.95
CA ALA A 274 22.14 9.27 8.13
C ALA A 274 23.50 8.59 7.87
N LYS A 275 23.54 7.52 7.07
CA LYS A 275 24.78 6.85 6.68
C LYS A 275 25.68 7.75 5.81
N LYS A 276 25.08 8.51 4.88
CA LYS A 276 25.83 9.44 4.03
C LYS A 276 26.34 10.65 4.80
N GLN A 277 25.53 11.21 5.70
CA GLN A 277 25.98 12.30 6.58
C GLN A 277 27.22 11.91 7.41
N ARG A 278 27.22 10.70 8.01
CA ARG A 278 28.38 10.20 8.77
C ARG A 278 29.65 9.99 7.94
N LYS A 279 29.54 9.85 6.63
CA LYS A 279 30.69 9.71 5.73
C LYS A 279 31.25 11.07 5.26
N ARG A 280 30.44 12.14 5.39
CA ARG A 280 30.84 13.51 5.02
C ARG A 280 31.52 14.25 6.18
N CYS A 281 31.29 13.80 7.42
CA CYS A 281 32.01 14.23 8.62
C CYS A 281 33.25 13.37 8.88
#